data_6a3f9d857e4da7c365bdb18349de650a
#
_entry.id   6a3f9d857e4da7c365bdb18349de650a
#
_cell.length_a   1.000
_cell.length_b   1.000
_cell.length_c   1.000
_cell.angle_alpha   90.00
_cell.angle_beta   90.00
_cell.angle_gamma   90.00
#
_symmetry.space_group_name_H-M   'P 1'
#
loop_
_entity.id
_entity.type
_entity.pdbx_description
1 polymer ?
#
loop_
_entity_poly.entity_id
_entity_poly.type
_entity_poly.pdbx_seq_one_letter_code
_entity_poly.pdbx_strand_id
1 'polypeptide(L)'
;MANSMTRLVSAVYIAASLTLSSLLPAGAETLSTALQTDGVIKVKSAYPVDETIARIKQDIAAKGIKFFDEIDQTRLASDSGIKLRPSTLLVFGNPPLGIQFITSNPNAGLDWPVRLLVMADDKGDVYAVYTDFAWIARRHGITDRDAQFEKASTVVSSILSSVSTK
;
A
#
# COMPACT_ATOMS: atom_id res chain seq x y z
N MET A 1 44.17 62.90 -50.83
CA MET A 1 44.96 63.54 -49.78
C MET A 1 44.51 62.97 -48.45
N ALA A 2 45.45 62.61 -47.58
CA ALA A 2 45.37 62.27 -46.18
C ALA A 2 44.92 60.85 -45.82
N ASN A 3 45.90 60.04 -45.47
CA ASN A 3 45.95 58.83 -44.70
C ASN A 3 45.35 59.01 -43.31
N SER A 4 44.69 57.95 -42.82
CA SER A 4 44.64 57.73 -41.38
C SER A 4 44.75 56.27 -41.10
N MET A 5 45.80 55.89 -40.39
CA MET A 5 46.13 54.55 -39.89
C MET A 5 45.20 54.19 -38.72
N THR A 6 44.50 53.08 -38.86
CA THR A 6 43.73 52.53 -37.77
C THR A 6 44.55 51.45 -37.10
N ARG A 7 44.86 51.63 -35.83
CA ARG A 7 45.55 50.63 -34.97
C ARG A 7 44.57 49.59 -34.48
N LEU A 8 44.89 48.32 -34.75
CA LEU A 8 44.26 47.18 -34.12
C LEU A 8 44.68 47.12 -32.64
N VAL A 9 43.69 47.07 -31.76
CA VAL A 9 43.87 46.70 -30.34
C VAL A 9 43.19 45.38 -30.20
N SER A 10 44.02 44.32 -30.08
CA SER A 10 43.54 42.98 -29.74
C SER A 10 43.20 42.91 -28.24
N ALA A 11 41.94 42.79 -27.92
CA ALA A 11 41.50 42.46 -26.57
C ALA A 11 41.42 40.94 -26.41
N VAL A 12 42.30 40.40 -25.58
CA VAL A 12 42.26 38.99 -25.16
C VAL A 12 41.20 38.85 -24.08
N TYR A 13 40.10 38.19 -24.37
CA TYR A 13 39.12 37.79 -23.35
C TYR A 13 39.52 36.45 -22.81
N ILE A 14 40.00 36.44 -21.55
CA ILE A 14 40.18 35.24 -20.77
C ILE A 14 38.78 34.83 -20.24
N ALA A 15 38.19 33.81 -20.83
CA ALA A 15 36.98 33.20 -20.29
C ALA A 15 37.32 32.32 -19.11
N ALA A 16 37.08 32.84 -17.93
CA ALA A 16 37.11 32.03 -16.72
C ALA A 16 35.81 31.22 -16.65
N SER A 17 35.86 29.95 -17.03
CA SER A 17 34.78 28.99 -16.83
C SER A 17 34.71 28.62 -15.35
N LEU A 18 33.79 29.24 -14.60
CA LEU A 18 33.37 28.76 -13.30
C LEU A 18 32.52 27.49 -13.49
N THR A 19 33.11 26.34 -13.26
CA THR A 19 32.36 25.10 -13.08
C THR A 19 31.66 25.17 -11.71
N LEU A 20 30.39 25.51 -11.75
CA LEU A 20 29.49 25.41 -10.59
C LEU A 20 29.18 23.93 -10.38
N SER A 21 29.99 23.25 -9.59
CA SER A 21 29.67 21.90 -9.08
C SER A 21 28.49 22.04 -8.14
N SER A 22 27.29 21.77 -8.65
CA SER A 22 26.10 21.58 -7.83
C SER A 22 26.28 20.30 -7.00
N LEU A 23 26.68 20.46 -5.74
CA LEU A 23 26.47 19.43 -4.73
C LEU A 23 24.97 19.25 -4.55
N LEU A 24 24.41 18.23 -5.21
CA LEU A 24 23.11 17.69 -4.85
C LEU A 24 23.25 17.03 -3.47
N PRO A 25 22.44 17.38 -2.48
CA PRO A 25 22.46 16.64 -1.22
C PRO A 25 21.98 15.22 -1.51
N ALA A 26 22.88 14.25 -1.32
CA ALA A 26 22.54 12.85 -1.16
C ALA A 26 21.74 12.72 0.14
N GLY A 27 20.43 12.72 0.05
CA GLY A 27 19.56 12.67 1.23
C GLY A 27 18.08 12.86 0.94
N ALA A 28 17.63 12.50 -0.25
CA ALA A 28 16.20 12.48 -0.58
C ALA A 28 15.81 11.13 -1.20
N GLU A 29 16.27 10.04 -0.61
CA GLU A 29 15.49 8.79 -0.64
C GLU A 29 14.33 8.94 0.35
N THR A 30 13.63 10.05 0.24
CA THR A 30 12.35 10.23 0.87
C THR A 30 11.35 9.40 0.10
N LEU A 31 10.96 8.27 0.74
CA LEU A 31 9.57 7.89 0.88
C LEU A 31 8.74 8.23 -0.38
N SER A 32 9.03 7.57 -1.48
CA SER A 32 8.01 7.29 -2.46
C SER A 32 7.04 6.27 -1.83
N THR A 33 6.33 6.72 -0.80
CA THR A 33 4.97 6.24 -0.58
C THR A 33 4.21 6.76 -1.80
N ALA A 34 4.38 6.06 -2.93
CA ALA A 34 3.47 6.21 -4.04
C ALA A 34 2.10 6.13 -3.40
N LEU A 35 1.32 7.20 -3.48
CA LEU A 35 -0.09 7.18 -3.18
C LEU A 35 -0.62 5.97 -3.93
N GLN A 36 -0.94 4.90 -3.22
CA GLN A 36 -1.50 3.70 -3.84
C GLN A 36 -2.85 4.13 -4.40
N THR A 37 -2.85 4.48 -5.67
CA THR A 37 -4.01 5.04 -6.36
C THR A 37 -5.14 4.04 -6.50
N ASP A 38 -4.82 2.74 -6.37
CA ASP A 38 -5.76 1.62 -6.45
C ASP A 38 -6.34 1.19 -5.09
N GLY A 39 -5.84 1.75 -3.99
CA GLY A 39 -6.30 1.44 -2.63
C GLY A 39 -5.94 0.03 -2.15
N VAL A 40 -4.95 -0.64 -2.76
CA VAL A 40 -4.52 -1.98 -2.38
C VAL A 40 -3.25 -1.93 -1.54
N ILE A 41 -3.31 -2.46 -0.31
CA ILE A 41 -2.12 -2.67 0.53
C ILE A 41 -1.70 -4.14 0.42
N LYS A 42 -0.41 -4.37 0.14
CA LYS A 42 0.18 -5.69 -0.02
C LYS A 42 1.35 -5.87 0.94
N VAL A 43 1.25 -6.83 1.85
CA VAL A 43 2.27 -7.15 2.86
C VAL A 43 2.84 -8.53 2.57
N LYS A 44 4.17 -8.62 2.38
CA LYS A 44 4.83 -9.91 2.16
C LYS A 44 4.86 -10.71 3.45
N SER A 45 4.46 -11.99 3.38
CA SER A 45 4.54 -12.92 4.50
C SER A 45 5.90 -13.62 4.54
N ALA A 46 6.37 -13.92 5.75
CA ALA A 46 7.54 -14.75 5.99
C ALA A 46 7.22 -16.26 5.96
N TYR A 47 5.94 -16.62 5.82
CA TYR A 47 5.44 -17.99 5.99
C TYR A 47 4.70 -18.49 4.74
N PRO A 48 4.60 -19.83 4.57
CA PRO A 48 3.71 -20.43 3.58
C PRO A 48 2.25 -20.01 3.78
N VAL A 49 1.41 -20.20 2.75
CA VAL A 49 0.01 -19.74 2.73
C VAL A 49 -0.77 -20.25 3.94
N ASP A 50 -0.75 -21.55 4.20
CA ASP A 50 -1.55 -22.17 5.30
C ASP A 50 -1.12 -21.65 6.67
N GLU A 51 0.20 -21.50 6.90
CA GLU A 51 0.71 -20.96 8.15
C GLU A 51 0.40 -19.47 8.27
N THR A 52 0.46 -18.70 7.20
CA THR A 52 0.05 -17.29 7.17
C THR A 52 -1.41 -17.16 7.57
N ILE A 53 -2.30 -17.96 7.00
CA ILE A 53 -3.74 -17.98 7.33
C ILE A 53 -3.93 -18.33 8.81
N ALA A 54 -3.28 -19.39 9.30
CA ALA A 54 -3.42 -19.84 10.68
C ALA A 54 -3.00 -18.75 11.70
N ARG A 55 -1.86 -18.08 11.45
CA ARG A 55 -1.36 -16.99 12.31
C ARG A 55 -2.29 -15.78 12.31
N ILE A 56 -2.78 -15.37 11.14
CA ILE A 56 -3.75 -14.27 11.01
C ILE A 56 -5.03 -14.60 11.78
N LYS A 57 -5.58 -15.82 11.65
CA LYS A 57 -6.79 -16.25 12.37
C LYS A 57 -6.56 -16.28 13.88
N GLN A 58 -5.39 -16.70 14.33
CA GLN A 58 -5.01 -16.67 15.76
C GLN A 58 -4.98 -15.24 16.30
N ASP A 59 -4.40 -14.29 15.55
CA ASP A 59 -4.35 -12.89 15.97
C ASP A 59 -5.73 -12.23 15.97
N ILE A 60 -6.57 -12.54 14.99
CA ILE A 60 -7.97 -12.10 14.94
C ILE A 60 -8.70 -12.55 16.23
N ALA A 61 -8.55 -13.83 16.60
CA ALA A 61 -9.16 -14.38 17.80
C ALA A 61 -8.60 -13.75 19.09
N ALA A 62 -7.27 -13.60 19.18
CA ALA A 62 -6.61 -13.00 20.35
C ALA A 62 -7.04 -11.54 20.59
N LYS A 63 -7.40 -10.81 19.53
CA LYS A 63 -7.91 -9.44 19.61
C LYS A 63 -9.44 -9.35 19.82
N GLY A 64 -10.13 -10.47 19.96
CA GLY A 64 -11.59 -10.50 20.11
C GLY A 64 -12.35 -9.99 18.88
N ILE A 65 -11.72 -10.06 17.71
CA ILE A 65 -12.33 -9.65 16.45
C ILE A 65 -13.18 -10.81 15.91
N LYS A 66 -14.36 -10.49 15.40
CA LYS A 66 -15.27 -11.50 14.85
C LYS A 66 -14.75 -12.01 13.50
N PHE A 67 -14.46 -13.29 13.42
CA PHE A 67 -14.24 -14.00 12.17
C PHE A 67 -15.59 -14.41 11.58
N PHE A 68 -15.82 -14.12 10.29
CA PHE A 68 -17.09 -14.41 9.62
C PHE A 68 -16.97 -15.60 8.68
N ASP A 69 -15.94 -15.58 7.80
CA ASP A 69 -15.83 -16.59 6.75
C ASP A 69 -14.40 -16.74 6.23
N GLU A 70 -14.13 -17.89 5.60
CA GLU A 70 -12.92 -18.22 4.87
C GLU A 70 -13.29 -18.82 3.52
N ILE A 71 -12.93 -18.15 2.45
CA ILE A 71 -13.28 -18.55 1.09
C ILE A 71 -12.03 -19.04 0.38
N ASP A 72 -11.91 -20.35 0.22
CA ASP A 72 -10.83 -20.99 -0.55
C ASP A 72 -11.11 -20.82 -2.06
N GLN A 73 -10.54 -19.77 -2.63
CA GLN A 73 -10.67 -19.46 -4.06
C GLN A 73 -9.94 -20.47 -4.94
N THR A 74 -8.86 -21.09 -4.43
CA THR A 74 -8.13 -22.15 -5.15
C THR A 74 -9.01 -23.38 -5.37
N ARG A 75 -9.73 -23.77 -4.32
CA ARG A 75 -10.69 -24.88 -4.41
C ARG A 75 -11.84 -24.55 -5.36
N LEU A 76 -12.44 -23.35 -5.25
CA LEU A 76 -13.50 -22.92 -6.15
C LEU A 76 -13.07 -22.93 -7.62
N ALA A 77 -11.83 -22.52 -7.89
CA ALA A 77 -11.26 -22.59 -9.25
C ALA A 77 -11.11 -24.05 -9.70
N SER A 78 -10.58 -24.93 -8.84
CA SER A 78 -10.42 -26.37 -9.13
C SER A 78 -11.76 -27.04 -9.43
N ASP A 79 -12.79 -26.75 -8.63
CA ASP A 79 -14.15 -27.27 -8.85
C ASP A 79 -14.76 -26.79 -10.18
N SER A 80 -14.24 -25.69 -10.72
CA SER A 80 -14.61 -25.14 -12.04
C SER A 80 -13.67 -25.56 -13.17
N GLY A 81 -12.71 -26.47 -12.93
CA GLY A 81 -11.71 -26.90 -13.91
C GLY A 81 -10.65 -25.85 -14.24
N ILE A 82 -10.51 -24.81 -13.41
CA ILE A 82 -9.57 -23.70 -13.60
C ILE A 82 -8.38 -23.88 -12.67
N LYS A 83 -7.16 -23.73 -13.18
CA LYS A 83 -5.95 -23.74 -12.36
C LYS A 83 -5.69 -22.35 -11.78
N LEU A 84 -5.74 -22.23 -10.46
CA LEU A 84 -5.41 -21.01 -9.72
C LEU A 84 -4.28 -21.31 -8.73
N ARG A 85 -3.36 -20.37 -8.55
CA ARG A 85 -2.39 -20.42 -7.44
C ARG A 85 -3.10 -20.31 -6.11
N PRO A 86 -2.44 -20.68 -4.99
CA PRO A 86 -3.01 -20.56 -3.67
C PRO A 86 -3.58 -19.15 -3.44
N SER A 87 -4.85 -19.09 -3.11
CA SER A 87 -5.61 -17.86 -2.90
C SER A 87 -6.78 -18.12 -1.98
N THR A 88 -6.80 -17.46 -0.81
CA THR A 88 -7.85 -17.61 0.20
C THR A 88 -8.25 -16.24 0.73
N LEU A 89 -9.55 -15.95 0.73
CA LEU A 89 -10.10 -14.71 1.25
C LEU A 89 -10.62 -14.92 2.68
N LEU A 90 -10.08 -14.15 3.62
CA LEU A 90 -10.53 -14.12 5.02
C LEU A 90 -11.46 -12.93 5.22
N VAL A 91 -12.61 -13.17 5.84
CA VAL A 91 -13.64 -12.16 6.11
C VAL A 91 -13.79 -12.02 7.63
N PHE A 92 -13.49 -10.85 8.16
CA PHE A 92 -13.54 -10.58 9.59
C PHE A 92 -13.84 -9.10 9.87
N GLY A 93 -14.14 -8.75 11.13
CA GLY A 93 -14.36 -7.36 11.50
C GLY A 93 -14.76 -7.18 12.95
N ASN A 94 -14.69 -5.93 13.40
CA ASN A 94 -15.18 -5.48 14.68
C ASN A 94 -16.50 -4.72 14.44
N PRO A 95 -17.70 -5.30 14.73
CA PRO A 95 -18.97 -4.65 14.44
C PRO A 95 -19.13 -3.25 15.08
N PRO A 96 -18.79 -3.02 16.36
CA PRO A 96 -18.84 -1.69 16.97
C PRO A 96 -18.03 -0.61 16.23
N LEU A 97 -16.96 -1.01 15.53
CA LEU A 97 -16.14 -0.08 14.74
C LEU A 97 -16.67 0.05 13.32
N GLY A 98 -16.89 -1.07 12.63
CA GLY A 98 -17.24 -1.06 11.21
C GLY A 98 -18.65 -0.52 10.91
N ILE A 99 -19.61 -0.72 11.81
CA ILE A 99 -20.96 -0.17 11.64
C ILE A 99 -20.93 1.37 11.63
N GLN A 100 -19.97 2.01 12.27
CA GLN A 100 -19.85 3.48 12.24
C GLN A 100 -19.56 4.02 10.83
N PHE A 101 -18.89 3.26 9.97
CA PHE A 101 -18.69 3.64 8.57
C PHE A 101 -20.01 3.62 7.81
N ILE A 102 -20.83 2.58 8.04
CA ILE A 102 -22.14 2.41 7.40
C ILE A 102 -23.14 3.46 7.88
N THR A 103 -23.06 3.90 9.14
CA THR A 103 -23.91 4.99 9.64
C THR A 103 -23.57 6.35 9.02
N SER A 104 -22.31 6.56 8.62
CA SER A 104 -21.89 7.77 7.92
C SER A 104 -22.27 7.71 6.42
N ASN A 105 -22.00 6.60 5.75
CA ASN A 105 -22.46 6.35 4.39
C ASN A 105 -22.87 4.87 4.23
N PRO A 106 -24.14 4.55 3.96
CA PRO A 106 -24.62 3.16 3.82
C PRO A 106 -23.87 2.34 2.77
N ASN A 107 -23.35 2.98 1.70
CA ASN A 107 -22.56 2.28 0.67
C ASN A 107 -21.22 1.73 1.19
N ALA A 108 -20.73 2.22 2.33
CA ALA A 108 -19.52 1.67 2.96
C ALA A 108 -19.71 0.22 3.39
N GLY A 109 -20.95 -0.28 3.46
CA GLY A 109 -21.24 -1.70 3.63
C GLY A 109 -20.68 -2.61 2.54
N LEU A 110 -20.30 -2.08 1.38
CA LEU A 110 -19.60 -2.82 0.33
C LEU A 110 -18.16 -3.17 0.73
N ASP A 111 -17.54 -2.39 1.61
CA ASP A 111 -16.15 -2.55 2.04
C ASP A 111 -16.04 -3.02 3.50
N TRP A 112 -17.16 -3.33 4.15
CA TRP A 112 -17.22 -3.95 5.48
C TRP A 112 -18.14 -5.18 5.46
N PRO A 113 -17.76 -6.33 6.03
CA PRO A 113 -16.55 -6.64 6.82
C PRO A 113 -15.23 -6.52 6.04
N VAL A 114 -14.12 -6.48 6.78
CA VAL A 114 -12.76 -6.50 6.19
C VAL A 114 -12.58 -7.76 5.38
N ARG A 115 -12.07 -7.62 4.17
CA ARG A 115 -11.68 -8.71 3.28
C ARG A 115 -10.15 -8.67 3.15
N LEU A 116 -9.51 -9.73 3.58
CA LEU A 116 -8.07 -9.90 3.54
C LEU A 116 -7.76 -11.15 2.72
N LEU A 117 -7.08 -10.95 1.60
CA LEU A 117 -6.67 -12.02 0.71
C LEU A 117 -5.27 -12.50 1.09
N VAL A 118 -5.10 -13.81 1.32
CA VAL A 118 -3.79 -14.46 1.42
C VAL A 118 -3.55 -15.19 0.11
N MET A 119 -2.48 -14.84 -0.61
CA MET A 119 -2.20 -15.38 -1.95
C MET A 119 -0.71 -15.61 -2.20
N ALA A 120 -0.39 -16.54 -3.10
CA ALA A 120 0.95 -16.73 -3.64
C ALA A 120 1.07 -16.10 -5.04
N ASP A 121 2.20 -15.44 -5.33
CA ASP A 121 2.52 -14.91 -6.65
C ASP A 121 3.18 -15.96 -7.57
N ASP A 122 3.63 -15.54 -8.76
CA ASP A 122 4.28 -16.42 -9.75
C ASP A 122 5.62 -16.99 -9.29
N LYS A 123 6.25 -16.34 -8.30
CA LYS A 123 7.54 -16.76 -7.71
C LYS A 123 7.35 -17.66 -6.49
N GLY A 124 6.10 -17.84 -6.05
CA GLY A 124 5.76 -18.54 -4.82
C GLY A 124 5.87 -17.67 -3.57
N ASP A 125 6.11 -16.37 -3.71
CA ASP A 125 6.08 -15.44 -2.59
C ASP A 125 4.64 -15.25 -2.10
N VAL A 126 4.47 -15.29 -0.77
CA VAL A 126 3.16 -15.18 -0.12
C VAL A 126 2.90 -13.76 0.34
N TYR A 127 1.70 -13.30 0.13
CA TYR A 127 1.25 -11.95 0.49
C TYR A 127 -0.11 -11.97 1.18
N ALA A 128 -0.25 -11.07 2.15
CA ALA A 128 -1.55 -10.65 2.68
C ALA A 128 -1.93 -9.31 2.05
N VAL A 129 -3.12 -9.25 1.46
CA VAL A 129 -3.57 -8.13 0.64
C VAL A 129 -4.92 -7.64 1.13
N TYR A 130 -5.09 -6.34 1.32
CA TYR A 130 -6.36 -5.76 1.76
C TYR A 130 -6.54 -4.34 1.22
N THR A 131 -7.76 -3.80 1.34
CA THR A 131 -8.06 -2.44 0.90
C THR A 131 -7.65 -1.43 1.97
N ASP A 132 -6.92 -0.39 1.58
CA ASP A 132 -6.54 0.73 2.43
C ASP A 132 -7.78 1.45 2.99
N PHE A 133 -7.83 1.61 4.31
CA PHE A 133 -8.95 2.25 4.98
C PHE A 133 -9.06 3.74 4.65
N ALA A 134 -7.96 4.43 4.42
CA ALA A 134 -8.01 5.82 3.95
C ALA A 134 -8.58 5.93 2.53
N TRP A 135 -8.31 4.93 1.68
CA TRP A 135 -8.94 4.85 0.37
C TRP A 135 -10.45 4.57 0.48
N ILE A 136 -10.88 3.67 1.38
CA ILE A 136 -12.30 3.41 1.64
C ILE A 136 -13.01 4.69 2.09
N ALA A 137 -12.40 5.45 3.01
CA ALA A 137 -12.95 6.75 3.45
C ALA A 137 -13.18 7.70 2.26
N ARG A 138 -12.16 7.85 1.41
CA ARG A 138 -12.26 8.70 0.19
C ARG A 138 -13.29 8.18 -0.80
N ARG A 139 -13.32 6.87 -1.05
CA ARG A 139 -14.28 6.23 -1.97
C ARG A 139 -15.72 6.53 -1.61
N HIS A 140 -16.02 6.52 -0.31
CA HIS A 140 -17.38 6.74 0.20
C HIS A 140 -17.62 8.16 0.68
N GLY A 141 -16.67 9.09 0.52
CA GLY A 141 -16.79 10.49 0.93
C GLY A 141 -17.02 10.65 2.44
N ILE A 142 -16.51 9.75 3.27
CA ILE A 142 -16.65 9.79 4.73
C ILE A 142 -15.55 10.67 5.31
N THR A 143 -15.92 11.77 5.93
CA THR A 143 -15.01 12.78 6.51
C THR A 143 -15.23 13.01 8.00
N ASP A 144 -16.16 12.29 8.61
CA ASP A 144 -16.55 12.42 10.02
C ASP A 144 -16.17 11.20 10.88
N ARG A 145 -15.29 10.32 10.36
CA ARG A 145 -14.87 9.06 11.02
C ARG A 145 -13.36 8.80 10.92
N ASP A 146 -12.54 9.84 10.83
CA ASP A 146 -11.08 9.71 10.64
C ASP A 146 -10.43 8.85 11.72
N ALA A 147 -10.75 9.07 12.99
CA ALA A 147 -10.23 8.29 14.11
C ALA A 147 -10.61 6.79 14.03
N GLN A 148 -11.80 6.48 13.51
CA GLN A 148 -12.27 5.10 13.35
C GLN A 148 -11.55 4.41 12.18
N PHE A 149 -11.30 5.09 11.08
CA PHE A 149 -10.51 4.58 9.97
C PHE A 149 -9.05 4.35 10.35
N GLU A 150 -8.45 5.28 11.10
CA GLU A 150 -7.09 5.13 11.65
C GLU A 150 -7.01 3.92 12.60
N LYS A 151 -7.98 3.76 13.48
CA LYS A 151 -8.08 2.60 14.37
C LYS A 151 -8.18 1.28 13.60
N ALA A 152 -9.00 1.24 12.53
CA ALA A 152 -9.13 0.05 11.69
C ALA A 152 -7.81 -0.29 10.98
N SER A 153 -7.11 0.71 10.43
CA SER A 153 -5.77 0.56 9.84
C SER A 153 -4.76 0.00 10.83
N THR A 154 -4.71 0.55 12.03
CA THR A 154 -3.81 0.10 13.11
C THR A 154 -4.08 -1.35 13.51
N VAL A 155 -5.35 -1.74 13.62
CA VAL A 155 -5.73 -3.11 13.99
C VAL A 155 -5.28 -4.10 12.91
N VAL A 156 -5.55 -3.83 11.63
CA VAL A 156 -5.13 -4.73 10.55
C VAL A 156 -3.60 -4.79 10.43
N SER A 157 -2.91 -3.67 10.53
CA SER A 157 -1.43 -3.63 10.57
C SER A 157 -0.87 -4.46 11.73
N SER A 158 -1.49 -4.41 12.90
CA SER A 158 -1.10 -5.21 14.07
C SER A 158 -1.32 -6.71 13.86
N ILE A 159 -2.39 -7.11 13.17
CA ILE A 159 -2.62 -8.52 12.78
C ILE A 159 -1.51 -8.98 11.82
N LEU A 160 -1.19 -8.17 10.83
CA LEU A 160 -0.21 -8.53 9.80
C LEU A 160 1.23 -8.49 10.28
N SER A 161 1.52 -7.80 11.39
CA SER A 161 2.87 -7.78 11.96
C SER A 161 3.37 -9.16 12.41
N SER A 162 2.47 -10.09 12.72
CA SER A 162 2.79 -11.47 13.10
C SER A 162 3.26 -12.34 11.93
N VAL A 163 2.99 -11.92 10.70
CA VAL A 163 3.32 -12.67 9.49
C VAL A 163 4.28 -11.92 8.56
N SER A 164 4.47 -10.61 8.74
CA SER A 164 5.33 -9.81 7.86
C SER A 164 6.81 -10.20 7.96
N THR A 165 7.52 -10.11 6.85
CA THR A 165 8.99 -10.14 6.81
C THR A 165 9.54 -8.90 7.53
N LYS A 166 10.56 -9.10 8.37
CA LYS A 166 11.27 -8.00 9.03
C LYS A 166 12.23 -7.32 8.06
#